data_afeab0e8e007cb3bfae83533857a6ee8
#
_entry.id   afeab0e8e007cb3bfae83533857a6ee8
#
_cell.length_a   1.000
_cell.length_b   1.000
_cell.length_c   1.000
_cell.angle_alpha   90.00
_cell.angle_beta   90.00
_cell.angle_gamma   90.00
#
_symmetry.space_group_name_H-M   'P 1'
#
loop_
_entity.id
_entity.type
_entity.pdbx_description
1 polymer ?
#
loop_
_entity_poly.entity_id
_entity_poly.type
_entity_poly.pdbx_seq_one_letter_code
_entity_poly.pdbx_strand_id
1 'polypeptide(L)'
;MIAQPTRAVSNALLNFLKGHYRLDWNGIHGVKHWARVRANGLAIAKENGANTTVVELFAFLHDSCRENDGRDPLHGSRAADLASRLQGDLINLASTDLDLLVIACRGHTHEPWHQDPTIGACWDADRLDLTRIDIIPEPNRLCTRAGRARCLEIVERQQQ
;
A
#
# COMPACT_ATOMS: atom_id res chain seq x y z
N MET A 1 7.47 -14.15 9.10
CA MET A 1 6.11 -14.09 9.70
C MET A 1 5.10 -14.04 8.57
N ILE A 2 4.21 -15.02 8.44
CA ILE A 2 3.14 -15.03 7.43
C ILE A 2 2.13 -13.95 7.85
N ALA A 3 1.76 -13.07 6.93
CA ALA A 3 0.72 -12.06 7.20
C ALA A 3 -0.57 -12.78 7.63
N GLN A 4 -1.11 -12.40 8.79
CA GLN A 4 -2.38 -12.95 9.26
C GLN A 4 -3.51 -12.41 8.40
N PRO A 5 -4.47 -13.25 7.99
CA PRO A 5 -5.62 -12.79 7.22
C PRO A 5 -6.42 -11.77 8.03
N THR A 6 -6.90 -10.76 7.34
CA THR A 6 -7.76 -9.71 7.87
C THR A 6 -9.17 -9.88 7.32
N ARG A 7 -10.13 -9.07 7.77
CA ARG A 7 -11.47 -9.06 7.18
C ARG A 7 -11.46 -8.74 5.67
N ALA A 8 -10.56 -7.84 5.23
CA ALA A 8 -10.47 -7.41 3.84
C ALA A 8 -9.62 -8.38 3.00
N VAL A 9 -8.55 -8.92 3.60
CA VAL A 9 -7.59 -9.81 2.94
C VAL A 9 -7.81 -11.24 3.41
N SER A 10 -8.54 -12.01 2.62
CA SER A 10 -8.82 -13.42 2.91
C SER A 10 -7.62 -14.33 2.66
N ASN A 11 -7.65 -15.53 3.24
CA ASN A 11 -6.66 -16.58 2.92
C ASN A 11 -6.64 -16.93 1.42
N ALA A 12 -7.80 -16.90 0.76
CA ALA A 12 -7.91 -17.16 -0.68
C ALA A 12 -7.17 -16.09 -1.48
N LEU A 13 -7.34 -14.80 -1.13
CA LEU A 13 -6.62 -13.70 -1.77
C LEU A 13 -5.10 -13.82 -1.53
N LEU A 14 -4.68 -14.10 -0.29
CA LEU A 14 -3.24 -14.27 0.02
C LEU A 14 -2.61 -15.42 -0.77
N ASN A 15 -3.29 -16.56 -0.87
CA ASN A 15 -2.82 -17.71 -1.65
C ASN A 15 -2.73 -17.38 -3.15
N PHE A 16 -3.74 -16.67 -3.68
CA PHE A 16 -3.71 -16.18 -5.06
C PHE A 16 -2.50 -15.26 -5.29
N LEU A 17 -2.30 -14.25 -4.43
CA LEU A 17 -1.20 -13.31 -4.55
C LEU A 17 0.16 -13.98 -4.46
N LYS A 18 0.31 -14.98 -3.57
CA LYS A 18 1.53 -15.75 -3.46
C LYS A 18 1.86 -16.53 -4.73
N GLY A 19 0.86 -17.10 -5.40
CA GLY A 19 1.05 -17.78 -6.69
C GLY A 19 1.23 -16.83 -7.88
N HIS A 20 0.70 -15.62 -7.77
CA HIS A 20 0.74 -14.59 -8.83
C HIS A 20 2.03 -13.77 -8.81
N TYR A 21 2.61 -13.53 -7.62
CA TYR A 21 3.78 -12.68 -7.44
C TYR A 21 5.03 -13.28 -8.08
N ARG A 22 5.72 -12.49 -8.91
CA ARG A 22 6.82 -12.98 -9.75
C ARG A 22 8.21 -12.82 -9.15
N LEU A 23 8.32 -12.00 -8.09
CA LEU A 23 9.60 -11.70 -7.44
C LEU A 23 9.75 -12.53 -6.15
N ASP A 24 10.84 -12.30 -5.41
CA ASP A 24 11.03 -12.94 -4.10
C ASP A 24 9.92 -12.52 -3.14
N TRP A 25 9.11 -13.47 -2.70
CA TRP A 25 8.02 -13.26 -1.75
C TRP A 25 8.46 -12.58 -0.46
N ASN A 26 9.69 -12.80 -0.02
CA ASN A 26 10.31 -12.19 1.14
C ASN A 26 11.26 -11.03 0.81
N GLY A 27 11.34 -10.64 -0.46
CA GLY A 27 12.18 -9.56 -0.96
C GLY A 27 11.70 -8.17 -0.54
N ILE A 28 12.39 -7.15 -1.05
CA ILE A 28 12.18 -5.75 -0.66
C ILE A 28 10.79 -5.20 -1.03
N HIS A 29 10.14 -5.76 -2.05
CA HIS A 29 8.78 -5.42 -2.47
C HIS A 29 7.75 -6.53 -2.15
N GLY A 30 8.14 -7.53 -1.36
CA GLY A 30 7.32 -8.68 -1.03
C GLY A 30 6.47 -8.52 0.24
N VAL A 31 5.98 -9.64 0.77
CA VAL A 31 4.97 -9.70 1.83
C VAL A 31 5.35 -8.97 3.13
N LYS A 32 6.64 -8.90 3.45
CA LYS A 32 7.11 -8.15 4.64
C LYS A 32 6.89 -6.64 4.48
N HIS A 33 7.17 -6.11 3.28
CA HIS A 33 6.84 -4.74 2.93
C HIS A 33 5.33 -4.51 2.98
N TRP A 34 4.53 -5.37 2.35
CA TRP A 34 3.06 -5.26 2.37
C TRP A 34 2.49 -5.22 3.79
N ALA A 35 3.02 -6.05 4.69
CA ALA A 35 2.60 -6.07 6.09
C ALA A 35 2.92 -4.75 6.83
N ARG A 36 4.07 -4.13 6.55
CA ARG A 36 4.43 -2.81 7.12
C ARG A 36 3.58 -1.70 6.52
N VAL A 37 3.33 -1.71 5.23
CA VAL A 37 2.40 -0.77 4.57
C VAL A 37 1.02 -0.87 5.18
N ARG A 38 0.51 -2.09 5.42
CA ARG A 38 -0.75 -2.31 6.13
C ARG A 38 -0.74 -1.67 7.52
N ALA A 39 0.29 -1.93 8.31
CA ALA A 39 0.40 -1.40 9.67
C ALA A 39 0.44 0.13 9.67
N ASN A 40 1.24 0.75 8.79
CA ASN A 40 1.31 2.19 8.61
C ASN A 40 -0.05 2.77 8.21
N GLY A 41 -0.68 2.17 7.22
CA GLY A 41 -1.95 2.65 6.68
C GLY A 41 -3.10 2.58 7.69
N LEU A 42 -3.21 1.49 8.44
CA LEU A 42 -4.22 1.36 9.51
C LEU A 42 -3.98 2.35 10.65
N ALA A 43 -2.73 2.62 10.99
CA ALA A 43 -2.41 3.63 11.99
C ALA A 43 -2.81 5.05 11.53
N ILE A 44 -2.58 5.39 10.27
CA ILE A 44 -3.05 6.65 9.67
C ILE A 44 -4.57 6.71 9.62
N ALA A 45 -5.22 5.63 9.15
CA ALA A 45 -6.67 5.54 9.01
C ALA A 45 -7.41 5.77 10.34
N LYS A 46 -6.83 5.30 11.44
CA LYS A 46 -7.37 5.53 12.80
C LYS A 46 -7.45 7.02 13.16
N GLU A 47 -6.58 7.84 12.60
CA GLU A 47 -6.51 9.27 12.90
C GLU A 47 -7.30 10.13 11.89
N ASN A 48 -7.33 9.74 10.62
CA ASN A 48 -7.94 10.54 9.55
C ASN A 48 -9.27 10.03 9.02
N GLY A 49 -9.77 8.88 9.54
CA GLY A 49 -11.03 8.29 9.11
C GLY A 49 -11.01 7.61 7.74
N ALA A 50 -9.82 7.29 7.20
CA ALA A 50 -9.69 6.56 5.94
C ALA A 50 -10.40 5.19 5.99
N ASN A 51 -10.86 4.73 4.82
CA ASN A 51 -11.49 3.42 4.68
C ASN A 51 -10.46 2.30 4.89
N THR A 52 -10.52 1.63 6.04
CA THR A 52 -9.56 0.58 6.44
C THR A 52 -9.57 -0.61 5.49
N THR A 53 -10.70 -0.97 4.91
CA THR A 53 -10.81 -2.07 3.93
C THR A 53 -9.99 -1.76 2.67
N VAL A 54 -10.13 -0.54 2.14
CA VAL A 54 -9.35 -0.09 0.97
C VAL A 54 -7.86 -0.04 1.30
N VAL A 55 -7.50 0.51 2.47
CA VAL A 55 -6.11 0.60 2.94
C VAL A 55 -5.46 -0.78 3.05
N GLU A 56 -6.16 -1.76 3.61
CA GLU A 56 -5.65 -3.13 3.73
C GLU A 56 -5.46 -3.79 2.36
N LEU A 57 -6.44 -3.67 1.47
CA LEU A 57 -6.34 -4.23 0.11
C LEU A 57 -5.23 -3.55 -0.69
N PHE A 58 -5.10 -2.23 -0.61
CA PHE A 58 -3.99 -1.50 -1.22
C PHE A 58 -2.64 -2.05 -0.76
N ALA A 59 -2.45 -2.25 0.54
CA ALA A 59 -1.19 -2.75 1.09
C ALA A 59 -0.73 -4.06 0.44
N PHE A 60 -1.65 -4.97 0.14
CA PHE A 60 -1.34 -6.27 -0.47
C PHE A 60 -1.34 -6.27 -1.99
N LEU A 61 -1.96 -5.28 -2.63
CA LEU A 61 -2.10 -5.26 -4.09
C LEU A 61 -1.10 -4.33 -4.79
N HIS A 62 -0.75 -3.17 -4.20
CA HIS A 62 -0.03 -2.10 -4.89
C HIS A 62 1.24 -2.55 -5.61
N ASP A 63 2.03 -3.43 -5.00
CA ASP A 63 3.29 -3.97 -5.52
C ASP A 63 3.17 -5.43 -6.05
N SER A 64 1.97 -6.05 -5.97
CA SER A 64 1.78 -7.47 -6.31
C SER A 64 2.02 -7.80 -7.79
N CYS A 65 2.01 -6.80 -8.65
CA CYS A 65 2.22 -6.94 -10.10
C CYS A 65 3.58 -6.41 -10.57
N ARG A 66 4.56 -6.29 -9.69
CA ARG A 66 5.93 -5.94 -10.08
C ARG A 66 6.57 -7.03 -10.93
N GLU A 67 7.35 -6.62 -11.92
CA GLU A 67 8.12 -7.49 -12.81
C GLU A 67 9.62 -7.49 -12.49
N ASN A 68 10.08 -6.48 -11.74
CA ASN A 68 11.46 -6.39 -11.23
C ASN A 68 11.51 -5.52 -9.97
N ASP A 69 12.61 -5.61 -9.21
CA ASP A 69 12.84 -4.80 -8.00
C ASP A 69 13.37 -3.39 -8.29
N GLY A 70 13.72 -3.09 -9.52
CA GLY A 70 14.19 -1.78 -9.95
C GLY A 70 13.07 -0.89 -10.47
N ARG A 71 13.38 -0.16 -11.57
CA ARG A 71 12.40 0.72 -12.19
C ARG A 71 11.32 -0.08 -12.94
N ASP A 72 10.12 0.01 -12.43
CA ASP A 72 8.92 -0.62 -13.02
C ASP A 72 7.73 0.37 -13.00
N PRO A 73 7.67 1.32 -13.95
CA PRO A 73 6.71 2.42 -13.91
C PRO A 73 5.25 1.99 -14.08
N LEU A 74 4.99 0.77 -14.56
CA LEU A 74 3.63 0.30 -14.86
C LEU A 74 3.07 -0.65 -13.79
N HIS A 75 3.85 -0.99 -12.75
CA HIS A 75 3.37 -1.98 -11.76
C HIS A 75 2.09 -1.53 -11.03
N GLY A 76 1.97 -0.23 -10.73
CA GLY A 76 0.76 0.32 -10.10
C GLY A 76 -0.47 0.23 -11.01
N SER A 77 -0.32 0.48 -12.31
CA SER A 77 -1.41 0.30 -13.28
C SER A 77 -1.82 -1.17 -13.40
N ARG A 78 -0.85 -2.08 -13.45
CA ARG A 78 -1.14 -3.53 -13.47
C ARG A 78 -1.84 -3.99 -12.18
N ALA A 79 -1.46 -3.44 -11.03
CA ALA A 79 -2.12 -3.72 -9.75
C ALA A 79 -3.56 -3.20 -9.72
N ALA A 80 -3.81 -2.01 -10.27
CA ALA A 80 -5.16 -1.45 -10.41
C ALA A 80 -6.05 -2.32 -11.30
N ASP A 81 -5.53 -2.78 -12.42
CA ASP A 81 -6.23 -3.69 -13.33
C ASP A 81 -6.49 -5.05 -12.68
N LEU A 82 -5.54 -5.56 -11.87
CA LEU A 82 -5.73 -6.77 -11.09
C LEU A 82 -6.86 -6.60 -10.06
N ALA A 83 -6.88 -5.51 -9.30
CA ALA A 83 -7.95 -5.21 -8.35
C ALA A 83 -9.33 -5.25 -9.01
N SER A 84 -9.45 -4.62 -10.18
CA SER A 84 -10.70 -4.63 -10.96
C SER A 84 -11.11 -6.04 -11.41
N ARG A 85 -10.16 -6.88 -11.84
CA ARG A 85 -10.44 -8.28 -12.24
C ARG A 85 -10.83 -9.19 -11.08
N LEU A 86 -10.32 -8.92 -9.88
CA LEU A 86 -10.63 -9.71 -8.67
C LEU A 86 -11.96 -9.32 -8.03
N GLN A 87 -12.57 -8.20 -8.45
CA GLN A 87 -13.87 -7.76 -7.95
C GLN A 87 -14.96 -8.78 -8.29
N GLY A 88 -15.75 -9.16 -7.28
CA GLY A 88 -16.80 -10.17 -7.41
C GLY A 88 -16.33 -11.63 -7.27
N ASP A 89 -15.01 -11.83 -7.10
CA ASP A 89 -14.42 -13.15 -6.86
C ASP A 89 -13.64 -13.15 -5.53
N LEU A 90 -12.40 -12.67 -5.53
CA LEU A 90 -11.55 -12.61 -4.33
C LEU A 90 -11.68 -11.29 -3.55
N ILE A 91 -12.25 -10.27 -4.16
CA ILE A 91 -12.55 -8.97 -3.57
C ILE A 91 -14.04 -8.67 -3.79
N ASN A 92 -14.70 -8.14 -2.78
CA ASN A 92 -16.09 -7.71 -2.89
C ASN A 92 -16.27 -6.34 -2.22
N LEU A 93 -16.13 -5.28 -3.00
CA LEU A 93 -16.22 -3.89 -2.57
C LEU A 93 -17.46 -3.21 -3.16
N ALA A 94 -17.97 -2.18 -2.47
CA ALA A 94 -18.85 -1.21 -3.10
C ALA A 94 -18.08 -0.50 -4.25
N SER A 95 -18.79 -0.04 -5.28
CA SER A 95 -18.16 0.58 -6.46
C SER A 95 -17.27 1.77 -6.09
N THR A 96 -17.70 2.60 -5.16
CA THR A 96 -16.92 3.76 -4.67
C THR A 96 -15.62 3.34 -4.00
N ASP A 97 -15.62 2.25 -3.24
CA ASP A 97 -14.43 1.73 -2.57
C ASP A 97 -13.46 1.08 -3.56
N LEU A 98 -14.00 0.39 -4.57
CA LEU A 98 -13.20 -0.13 -5.68
C LEU A 98 -12.52 0.99 -6.46
N ASP A 99 -13.23 2.08 -6.75
CA ASP A 99 -12.66 3.25 -7.42
C ASP A 99 -11.49 3.85 -6.62
N LEU A 100 -11.64 4.00 -5.30
CA LEU A 100 -10.56 4.45 -4.42
C LEU A 100 -9.34 3.51 -4.47
N LEU A 101 -9.56 2.20 -4.41
CA LEU A 101 -8.49 1.19 -4.49
C LEU A 101 -7.76 1.25 -5.83
N VAL A 102 -8.49 1.35 -6.94
CA VAL A 102 -7.94 1.44 -8.30
C VAL A 102 -7.10 2.71 -8.44
N ILE A 103 -7.60 3.87 -8.00
CA ILE A 103 -6.86 5.14 -8.04
C ILE A 103 -5.61 5.05 -7.16
N ALA A 104 -5.74 4.53 -5.94
CA ALA A 104 -4.62 4.38 -5.03
C ALA A 104 -3.51 3.50 -5.63
N CYS A 105 -3.83 2.34 -6.17
CA CYS A 105 -2.85 1.45 -6.80
C CYS A 105 -2.20 2.11 -8.03
N ARG A 106 -2.99 2.73 -8.89
CA ARG A 106 -2.49 3.32 -10.16
C ARG A 106 -1.53 4.47 -9.91
N GLY A 107 -1.83 5.35 -8.94
CA GLY A 107 -1.11 6.61 -8.73
C GLY A 107 0.05 6.53 -7.73
N HIS A 108 0.21 5.46 -6.94
CA HIS A 108 1.10 5.45 -5.76
C HIS A 108 2.57 5.80 -6.06
N THR A 109 3.08 5.50 -7.26
CA THR A 109 4.46 5.80 -7.64
C THR A 109 4.66 7.15 -8.31
N HIS A 110 3.63 7.69 -8.99
CA HIS A 110 3.80 8.85 -9.86
C HIS A 110 3.17 10.11 -9.29
N GLU A 111 2.02 9.96 -8.61
CA GLU A 111 1.26 11.10 -8.13
C GLU A 111 1.89 11.65 -6.85
N PRO A 112 2.14 12.97 -6.78
CA PRO A 112 2.81 13.57 -5.63
C PRO A 112 1.88 13.66 -4.42
N TRP A 113 0.58 13.89 -4.63
CA TRP A 113 -0.39 14.19 -3.58
C TRP A 113 -1.83 13.89 -4.00
N HIS A 114 -2.70 13.57 -3.02
CA HIS A 114 -4.13 13.41 -3.23
C HIS A 114 -4.91 13.93 -2.02
N GLN A 115 -6.08 14.57 -2.28
CA GLN A 115 -6.92 15.16 -1.22
C GLN A 115 -7.78 14.14 -0.48
N ASP A 116 -8.13 13.03 -1.11
CA ASP A 116 -8.94 11.99 -0.48
C ASP A 116 -8.17 11.34 0.67
N PRO A 117 -8.77 11.23 1.89
CA PRO A 117 -8.07 10.73 3.07
C PRO A 117 -7.67 9.26 2.93
N THR A 118 -8.43 8.45 2.20
CA THR A 118 -8.13 7.02 2.00
C THR A 118 -6.96 6.84 1.03
N ILE A 119 -6.98 7.52 -0.11
CA ILE A 119 -5.87 7.48 -1.08
C ILE A 119 -4.60 8.06 -0.45
N GLY A 120 -4.72 9.17 0.26
CA GLY A 120 -3.60 9.77 1.00
C GLY A 120 -3.01 8.83 2.03
N ALA A 121 -3.83 8.11 2.80
CA ALA A 121 -3.36 7.11 3.76
C ALA A 121 -2.62 5.95 3.07
N CYS A 122 -3.11 5.46 1.94
CA CYS A 122 -2.46 4.42 1.14
C CYS A 122 -1.06 4.85 0.70
N TRP A 123 -0.94 6.02 0.09
CA TRP A 123 0.34 6.51 -0.42
C TRP A 123 1.33 6.85 0.67
N ASP A 124 0.87 7.45 1.76
CA ASP A 124 1.72 7.74 2.93
C ASP A 124 2.23 6.46 3.58
N ALA A 125 1.37 5.43 3.69
CA ALA A 125 1.74 4.14 4.25
C ALA A 125 2.91 3.48 3.51
N ASP A 126 2.90 3.54 2.19
CA ASP A 126 3.98 3.04 1.34
C ASP A 126 5.25 3.90 1.46
N ARG A 127 5.11 5.23 1.36
CA ARG A 127 6.23 6.18 1.47
C ARG A 127 6.95 6.14 2.81
N LEU A 128 6.24 5.88 3.90
CA LEU A 128 6.83 5.71 5.24
C LEU A 128 7.73 4.46 5.33
N ASP A 129 7.54 3.45 4.46
CA ASP A 129 8.36 2.23 4.44
C ASP A 129 9.58 2.33 3.48
N LEU A 130 9.88 3.52 2.94
CA LEU A 130 11.07 3.75 2.10
C LEU A 130 12.39 3.50 2.85
N THR A 131 12.37 3.55 4.18
CA THR A 131 13.52 3.21 5.03
C THR A 131 14.02 1.78 4.84
N ARG A 132 13.19 0.86 4.31
CA ARG A 132 13.60 -0.51 3.97
C ARG A 132 14.67 -0.58 2.87
N ILE A 133 14.77 0.47 2.08
CA ILE A 133 15.75 0.62 1.00
C ILE A 133 16.68 1.82 1.23
N ASP A 134 16.91 2.17 2.50
CA ASP A 134 17.79 3.24 2.96
C ASP A 134 17.42 4.65 2.45
N ILE A 135 16.14 4.87 2.13
CA ILE A 135 15.61 6.19 1.78
C ILE A 135 14.82 6.75 2.95
N ILE A 136 15.24 7.92 3.43
CA ILE A 136 14.50 8.66 4.47
C ILE A 136 13.34 9.39 3.80
N PRO A 137 12.08 9.15 4.21
CA PRO A 137 10.93 9.83 3.62
C PRO A 137 10.95 11.33 3.97
N GLU A 138 10.45 12.15 3.07
CA GLU A 138 10.37 13.60 3.23
C GLU A 138 8.96 14.02 3.66
N PRO A 139 8.79 14.80 4.76
CA PRO A 139 7.46 15.17 5.27
C PRO A 139 6.57 15.91 4.26
N ASN A 140 7.17 16.73 3.39
CA ASN A 140 6.46 17.46 2.36
C ASN A 140 5.92 16.58 1.20
N ARG A 141 6.35 15.32 1.14
CA ARG A 141 5.84 14.33 0.17
C ARG A 141 4.72 13.47 0.71
N LEU A 142 4.30 13.69 1.96
CA LEU A 142 3.19 12.96 2.58
C LEU A 142 1.88 13.74 2.40
N CYS A 143 0.80 13.01 2.14
CA CYS A 143 -0.53 13.57 1.89
C CYS A 143 -1.24 13.99 3.17
N THR A 144 -1.13 13.17 4.23
CA THR A 144 -1.93 13.30 5.44
C THR A 144 -1.14 13.95 6.59
N ARG A 145 -1.88 14.57 7.52
CA ARG A 145 -1.28 15.10 8.76
C ARG A 145 -0.62 13.96 9.57
N ALA A 146 -1.32 12.84 9.71
CA ALA A 146 -0.83 11.68 10.44
C ALA A 146 0.42 11.06 9.81
N GLY A 147 0.46 10.98 8.46
CA GLY A 147 1.64 10.54 7.72
C GLY A 147 2.84 11.45 7.96
N ARG A 148 2.64 12.77 7.85
CA ARG A 148 3.70 13.76 8.11
C ARG A 148 4.26 13.68 9.53
N ALA A 149 3.39 13.50 10.54
CA ALA A 149 3.83 13.36 11.94
C ALA A 149 4.74 12.12 12.13
N ARG A 150 4.35 10.97 11.56
CA ARG A 150 5.15 9.75 11.59
C ARG A 150 6.47 9.88 10.84
N CYS A 151 6.46 10.59 9.73
CA CYS A 151 7.67 10.87 8.95
C CYS A 151 8.67 11.68 9.78
N LEU A 152 8.23 12.71 10.51
CA LEU A 152 9.08 13.50 11.38
C LEU A 152 9.70 12.65 12.50
N GLU A 153 8.94 11.73 13.10
CA GLU A 153 9.48 10.79 14.10
C GLU A 153 10.58 9.88 13.51
N ILE A 154 10.43 9.45 12.25
CA ILE A 154 11.47 8.65 11.56
C ILE A 154 12.72 9.50 11.36
N VAL A 155 12.58 10.72 10.87
CA VAL A 155 13.70 11.65 10.63
C VAL A 155 14.47 11.93 11.93
N GLU A 156 13.78 12.21 13.03
CA GLU A 156 14.38 12.47 14.34
C GLU A 156 15.20 11.26 14.86
N ARG A 157 14.69 10.04 14.69
CA ARG A 157 15.40 8.83 15.11
C ARG A 157 16.69 8.57 14.31
N GLN A 158 16.75 9.03 13.07
CA GLN A 158 17.95 8.87 12.22
C GLN A 158 19.06 9.89 12.57
N GLN A 159 18.74 10.95 13.34
CA GLN A 159 19.70 11.97 13.74
C GLN A 159 20.32 11.71 15.13
N GLN A 160 19.90 10.65 15.83
CA GLN A 160 20.42 10.19 17.13
C GLN A 160 21.45 9.07 16.96
#